data_81829c32970a8368fe8f2695d7cafee3
#
_entry.id   81829c32970a8368fe8f2695d7cafee3
#
_cell.length_a   1.000
_cell.length_b   1.000
_cell.length_c   1.000
_cell.angle_alpha   90.00
_cell.angle_beta   90.00
_cell.angle_gamma   90.00
#
_symmetry.space_group_name_H-M   'P 1'
#
loop_
_entity.id
_entity.type
_entity.pdbx_description
1 polymer ?
#
loop_
_entity_poly.entity_id
_entity_poly.type
_entity_poly.pdbx_seq_one_letter_code
_entity_poly.pdbx_strand_id
1 'polypeptide(L)'
;MNYLSGFLLAHLLLPLLKAAAPSRIVNVASLGQHPIDFDDVMITKGYSGSRAYAQSKLSQIMFTIDLAEALKGTGVTVNALHPATYMNTTMVRAGGVTPISTVEQGGAAILHLIEGDDVADKSGLFFNGMNEARANPQAYDANARRRLRAISLELTELTS
;
A
#
# COMPACT_ATOMS: atom_id res chain seq x y z
N MET A 1 -12.69 -3.02 0.20
CA MET A 1 -11.84 -4.20 0.45
C MET A 1 -10.34 -3.96 0.25
N ASN A 2 -9.88 -3.43 -0.87
CA ASN A 2 -8.42 -3.32 -1.19
C ASN A 2 -7.55 -2.58 -0.15
N TYR A 3 -8.12 -1.72 0.68
CA TYR A 3 -7.38 -0.93 1.66
C TYR A 3 -7.71 -1.31 3.11
N LEU A 4 -8.97 -1.17 3.54
CA LEU A 4 -9.35 -1.36 4.96
C LEU A 4 -9.05 -2.76 5.49
N SER A 5 -9.15 -3.81 4.67
CA SER A 5 -8.79 -5.16 5.11
C SER A 5 -7.31 -5.30 5.46
N GLY A 6 -6.41 -4.72 4.64
CA GLY A 6 -4.97 -4.70 4.92
C GLY A 6 -4.64 -3.80 6.11
N PHE A 7 -5.32 -2.66 6.25
CA PHE A 7 -5.20 -1.76 7.39
C PHE A 7 -5.55 -2.48 8.70
N LEU A 8 -6.71 -3.13 8.76
CA LEU A 8 -7.16 -3.89 9.93
C LEU A 8 -6.21 -5.05 10.25
N LEU A 9 -5.88 -5.86 9.23
CA LEU A 9 -4.99 -7.01 9.39
C LEU A 9 -3.63 -6.61 9.93
N ALA A 10 -3.03 -5.54 9.39
CA ALA A 10 -1.74 -5.05 9.87
C ALA A 10 -1.82 -4.68 11.36
N HIS A 11 -2.85 -3.92 11.78
CA HIS A 11 -2.99 -3.53 13.19
C HIS A 11 -3.18 -4.73 14.14
N LEU A 12 -3.99 -5.71 13.74
CA LEU A 12 -4.20 -6.94 14.53
C LEU A 12 -2.93 -7.78 14.66
N LEU A 13 -2.05 -7.75 13.67
CA LEU A 13 -0.80 -8.51 13.66
C LEU A 13 0.38 -7.76 14.31
N LEU A 14 0.27 -6.45 14.58
CA LEU A 14 1.39 -5.67 15.13
C LEU A 14 2.03 -6.25 16.40
N PRO A 15 1.28 -6.78 17.38
CA PRO A 15 1.91 -7.38 18.56
C PRO A 15 2.83 -8.56 18.20
N LEU A 16 2.39 -9.42 17.28
CA LEU A 16 3.16 -10.58 16.81
C LEU A 16 4.36 -10.14 15.96
N LEU A 17 4.18 -9.17 15.06
CA LEU A 17 5.25 -8.63 14.22
C LEU A 17 6.35 -7.97 15.06
N LYS A 18 5.98 -7.22 16.10
CA LYS A 18 6.95 -6.63 17.03
C LYS A 18 7.70 -7.69 17.84
N ALA A 19 7.00 -8.74 18.29
CA ALA A 19 7.63 -9.84 19.02
C ALA A 19 8.58 -10.68 18.15
N ALA A 20 8.33 -10.72 16.84
CA ALA A 20 9.14 -11.46 15.86
C ALA A 20 10.14 -10.56 15.10
N ALA A 21 10.44 -9.36 15.61
CA ALA A 21 11.39 -8.47 14.95
C ALA A 21 12.80 -9.09 14.80
N PRO A 22 13.50 -8.88 13.67
CA PRO A 22 13.13 -8.00 12.57
C PRO A 22 12.01 -8.59 11.71
N SER A 23 11.00 -7.79 11.39
CA SER A 23 9.87 -8.20 10.56
C SER A 23 9.50 -7.13 9.52
N ARG A 24 8.81 -7.55 8.44
CA ARG A 24 8.53 -6.67 7.32
C ARG A 24 7.05 -6.74 6.93
N ILE A 25 6.45 -5.57 6.66
CA ILE A 25 5.13 -5.44 6.07
C ILE A 25 5.31 -4.91 4.65
N VAL A 26 4.80 -5.64 3.67
CA VAL A 26 4.88 -5.27 2.25
C VAL A 26 3.46 -5.09 1.69
N ASN A 27 3.09 -3.84 1.39
CA ASN A 27 1.80 -3.49 0.82
C ASN A 27 1.87 -3.48 -0.71
N VAL A 28 1.13 -4.36 -1.37
CA VAL A 28 1.06 -4.42 -2.83
C VAL A 28 0.11 -3.34 -3.35
N ALA A 29 0.68 -2.17 -3.64
CA ALA A 29 -0.01 -1.00 -4.18
C ALA A 29 -0.02 -0.98 -5.72
N SER A 30 0.05 0.20 -6.34
CA SER A 30 0.09 0.38 -7.80
C SER A 30 0.67 1.75 -8.18
N LEU A 31 1.12 1.89 -9.43
CA LEU A 31 1.34 3.20 -10.07
C LEU A 31 0.03 3.91 -10.41
N GLY A 32 -1.06 3.17 -10.59
CA GLY A 32 -2.40 3.72 -10.78
C GLY A 32 -2.94 4.32 -9.49
N GLN A 33 -2.59 5.58 -9.23
CA GLN A 33 -2.93 6.34 -8.04
C GLN A 33 -3.77 7.57 -8.39
N HIS A 34 -4.76 7.87 -7.57
CA HIS A 34 -5.58 9.07 -7.67
C HIS A 34 -5.74 9.69 -6.28
N PRO A 35 -5.66 11.02 -6.12
CA PRO A 35 -5.90 11.68 -4.84
C PRO A 35 -7.23 11.26 -4.21
N ILE A 36 -7.20 11.07 -2.90
CA ILE A 36 -8.38 10.74 -2.13
C ILE A 36 -9.23 12.00 -2.00
N ASP A 37 -10.50 11.88 -2.38
CA ASP A 37 -11.50 12.88 -2.11
C ASP A 37 -12.04 12.65 -0.70
N PHE A 38 -11.60 13.48 0.23
CA PHE A 38 -12.00 13.35 1.62
C PHE A 38 -13.42 13.85 1.90
N ASP A 39 -14.08 14.49 0.96
CA ASP A 39 -15.49 14.89 1.08
C ASP A 39 -16.43 13.78 0.61
N ASP A 40 -15.91 12.78 -0.13
CA ASP A 40 -16.63 11.58 -0.55
C ASP A 40 -15.68 10.36 -0.64
N VAL A 41 -15.09 9.98 0.50
CA VAL A 41 -14.12 8.87 0.59
C VAL A 41 -14.69 7.55 0.06
N MET A 42 -16.00 7.34 0.24
CA MET A 42 -16.69 6.13 -0.20
C MET A 42 -17.12 6.18 -1.68
N ILE A 43 -16.86 7.29 -2.37
CA ILE A 43 -17.22 7.52 -3.78
C ILE A 43 -18.70 7.22 -4.02
N THR A 44 -19.54 7.81 -3.17
CA THR A 44 -21.00 7.65 -3.27
C THR A 44 -21.59 8.42 -4.44
N LYS A 45 -20.88 9.48 -4.91
CA LYS A 45 -21.27 10.30 -6.06
C LYS A 45 -20.40 9.97 -7.26
N GLY A 46 -21.04 9.55 -8.36
CA GLY A 46 -20.34 9.27 -9.62
C GLY A 46 -19.32 8.13 -9.47
N TYR A 47 -19.73 7.00 -8.91
CA TYR A 47 -18.88 5.83 -8.73
C TYR A 47 -18.21 5.41 -10.04
N SER A 48 -16.91 5.14 -9.95
CA SER A 48 -16.11 4.56 -11.03
C SER A 48 -15.15 3.54 -10.43
N GLY A 49 -15.17 2.32 -10.97
CA GLY A 49 -14.28 1.25 -10.50
C GLY A 49 -12.79 1.60 -10.63
N SER A 50 -12.40 2.33 -11.69
CA SER A 50 -11.03 2.81 -11.87
C SER A 50 -10.64 3.85 -10.83
N ARG A 51 -11.53 4.81 -10.50
CA ARG A 51 -11.31 5.80 -9.45
C ARG A 51 -11.20 5.12 -8.09
N ALA A 52 -12.14 4.20 -7.78
CA ALA A 52 -12.14 3.46 -6.52
C ALA A 52 -10.85 2.63 -6.35
N TYR A 53 -10.41 1.95 -7.40
CA TYR A 53 -9.13 1.24 -7.42
C TYR A 53 -7.97 2.21 -7.16
N ALA A 54 -7.87 3.28 -7.92
CA ALA A 54 -6.73 4.20 -7.85
C ALA A 54 -6.64 4.92 -6.49
N GLN A 55 -7.77 5.33 -5.90
CA GLN A 55 -7.80 5.88 -4.54
C GLN A 55 -7.43 4.83 -3.50
N SER A 56 -7.89 3.58 -3.64
CA SER A 56 -7.51 2.50 -2.72
C SER A 56 -6.01 2.21 -2.74
N LYS A 57 -5.37 2.32 -3.92
CA LYS A 57 -3.93 2.11 -4.06
C LYS A 57 -3.11 3.25 -3.47
N LEU A 58 -3.58 4.48 -3.59
CA LEU A 58 -2.98 5.61 -2.87
C LEU A 58 -3.15 5.47 -1.36
N SER A 59 -4.34 5.04 -0.90
CA SER A 59 -4.59 4.81 0.54
C SER A 59 -3.62 3.80 1.14
N GLN A 60 -3.28 2.73 0.41
CA GLN A 60 -2.28 1.75 0.85
C GLN A 60 -0.89 2.38 1.03
N ILE A 61 -0.49 3.28 0.13
CA ILE A 61 0.81 3.97 0.23
C ILE A 61 0.81 4.98 1.39
N MET A 62 -0.26 5.75 1.55
CA MET A 62 -0.42 6.68 2.66
C MET A 62 -0.35 5.95 4.01
N PHE A 63 -1.03 4.83 4.12
CA PHE A 63 -0.98 3.95 5.29
C PHE A 63 0.44 3.40 5.54
N THR A 64 1.14 2.98 4.49
CA THR A 64 2.52 2.51 4.58
C THR A 64 3.42 3.55 5.24
N ILE A 65 3.36 4.80 4.78
CA ILE A 65 4.17 5.91 5.31
C ILE A 65 3.80 6.19 6.77
N ASP A 66 2.51 6.26 7.08
CA ASP A 66 2.02 6.58 8.42
C ASP A 66 2.38 5.46 9.42
N LEU A 67 2.21 4.20 9.01
CA LEU A 67 2.55 3.06 9.86
C LEU A 67 4.06 2.91 10.07
N ALA A 68 4.87 3.16 9.03
CA ALA A 68 6.33 3.15 9.16
C ALA A 68 6.82 4.20 10.17
N GLU A 69 6.22 5.39 10.16
CA GLU A 69 6.51 6.45 11.11
C GLU A 69 6.17 6.02 12.55
N ALA A 70 5.02 5.39 12.75
CA ALA A 70 4.56 4.89 14.05
C ALA A 70 5.39 3.70 14.57
N LEU A 71 6.02 2.92 13.69
CA LEU A 71 6.81 1.74 14.04
C LEU A 71 8.32 1.99 14.12
N LYS A 72 8.75 3.24 14.00
CA LYS A 72 10.17 3.59 14.08
C LYS A 72 10.81 3.08 15.37
N GLY A 73 11.93 2.38 15.25
CA GLY A 73 12.66 1.81 16.38
C GLY A 73 12.11 0.49 16.93
N THR A 74 11.05 -0.08 16.34
CA THR A 74 10.47 -1.36 16.79
C THR A 74 11.07 -2.60 16.11
N GLY A 75 11.90 -2.41 15.09
CA GLY A 75 12.42 -3.50 14.26
C GLY A 75 11.42 -4.01 13.21
N VAL A 76 10.27 -3.34 13.06
CA VAL A 76 9.28 -3.64 12.01
C VAL A 76 9.39 -2.59 10.91
N THR A 77 9.66 -3.00 9.67
CA THR A 77 9.67 -2.11 8.50
C THR A 77 8.37 -2.25 7.69
N VAL A 78 7.96 -1.16 7.03
CA VAL A 78 6.72 -1.12 6.24
C VAL A 78 7.00 -0.43 4.91
N ASN A 79 6.83 -1.14 3.80
CA ASN A 79 7.02 -0.58 2.47
C ASN A 79 5.85 -0.91 1.55
N ALA A 80 5.67 -0.13 0.50
CA ALA A 80 4.69 -0.38 -0.54
C ALA A 80 5.37 -0.49 -1.90
N LEU A 81 4.78 -1.28 -2.82
CA LEU A 81 5.28 -1.35 -4.18
C LEU A 81 4.18 -1.45 -5.23
N HIS A 82 4.51 -0.99 -6.43
CA HIS A 82 3.90 -1.45 -7.68
C HIS A 82 4.77 -2.58 -8.21
N PRO A 83 4.29 -3.85 -8.23
CA PRO A 83 5.17 -4.98 -8.53
C PRO A 83 5.64 -5.00 -9.99
N ALA A 84 4.71 -4.86 -10.93
CA ALA A 84 4.98 -4.75 -12.36
C ALA A 84 3.73 -4.25 -13.11
N THR A 85 3.94 -3.59 -14.26
CA THR A 85 2.87 -3.02 -15.07
C THR A 85 2.24 -4.08 -15.97
N TYR A 86 0.91 -4.16 -15.97
CA TYR A 86 0.12 -5.06 -16.83
C TYR A 86 0.69 -6.49 -16.89
N MET A 87 0.88 -7.09 -15.70
CA MET A 87 1.31 -8.49 -15.60
C MET A 87 0.33 -9.43 -16.31
N ASN A 88 0.85 -10.50 -16.88
CA ASN A 88 0.07 -11.53 -17.58
C ASN A 88 -0.85 -12.31 -16.62
N THR A 89 -1.86 -11.62 -16.08
CA THR A 89 -2.87 -12.15 -15.17
C THR A 89 -4.25 -12.20 -15.82
N THR A 90 -5.16 -13.00 -15.26
CA THR A 90 -6.55 -13.05 -15.72
C THR A 90 -7.21 -11.67 -15.66
N MET A 91 -6.94 -10.88 -14.62
CA MET A 91 -7.50 -9.53 -14.46
C MET A 91 -7.08 -8.59 -15.60
N VAL A 92 -5.80 -8.59 -15.97
CA VAL A 92 -5.29 -7.73 -17.04
C VAL A 92 -5.86 -8.13 -18.39
N ARG A 93 -5.89 -9.44 -18.68
CA ARG A 93 -6.48 -9.98 -19.93
C ARG A 93 -7.98 -9.72 -20.02
N ALA A 94 -8.72 -9.93 -18.93
CA ALA A 94 -10.15 -9.66 -18.88
C ALA A 94 -10.49 -8.17 -19.06
N GLY A 95 -9.57 -7.28 -18.68
CA GLY A 95 -9.66 -5.84 -18.94
C GLY A 95 -9.34 -5.42 -20.39
N GLY A 96 -9.06 -6.36 -21.29
CA GLY A 96 -8.73 -6.08 -22.69
C GLY A 96 -7.34 -5.46 -22.91
N VAL A 97 -6.47 -5.52 -21.88
CA VAL A 97 -5.13 -4.95 -21.94
C VAL A 97 -4.12 -6.03 -22.33
N THR A 98 -3.24 -5.72 -23.29
CA THR A 98 -2.13 -6.60 -23.64
C THR A 98 -1.09 -6.60 -22.50
N PRO A 99 -0.75 -7.77 -21.93
CA PRO A 99 0.30 -7.86 -20.93
C PRO A 99 1.66 -7.41 -21.48
N ILE A 100 2.41 -6.67 -20.66
CA ILE A 100 3.77 -6.19 -21.00
C ILE A 100 4.81 -6.65 -19.98
N SER A 101 4.39 -7.33 -18.91
CA SER A 101 5.29 -7.94 -17.94
C SER A 101 4.76 -9.31 -17.49
N THR A 102 5.62 -10.09 -16.84
CA THR A 102 5.30 -11.44 -16.38
C THR A 102 4.91 -11.45 -14.89
N VAL A 103 4.25 -12.52 -14.46
CA VAL A 103 3.93 -12.73 -13.04
C VAL A 103 5.22 -12.94 -12.23
N GLU A 104 6.21 -13.58 -12.82
CA GLU A 104 7.52 -13.83 -12.20
C GLU A 104 8.26 -12.52 -11.91
N GLN A 105 8.19 -11.54 -12.82
CA GLN A 105 8.76 -10.21 -12.58
C GLN A 105 8.11 -9.52 -11.39
N GLY A 106 6.78 -9.56 -11.31
CA GLY A 106 6.06 -9.01 -10.16
C GLY A 106 6.36 -9.76 -8.86
N GLY A 107 6.45 -11.08 -8.92
CA GLY A 107 6.83 -11.93 -7.79
C GLY A 107 8.24 -11.62 -7.27
N ALA A 108 9.22 -11.48 -8.17
CA ALA A 108 10.58 -11.12 -7.82
C ALA A 108 10.66 -9.75 -7.12
N ALA A 109 9.88 -8.75 -7.57
CA ALA A 109 9.82 -7.44 -6.92
C ALA A 109 9.23 -7.52 -5.49
N ILE A 110 8.22 -8.35 -5.28
CA ILE A 110 7.65 -8.57 -3.94
C ILE A 110 8.67 -9.28 -3.04
N LEU A 111 9.31 -10.35 -3.52
CA LEU A 111 10.31 -11.11 -2.77
C LEU A 111 11.51 -10.22 -2.40
N HIS A 112 11.94 -9.33 -3.30
CA HIS A 112 13.00 -8.38 -3.00
C HIS A 112 12.69 -7.52 -1.76
N LEU A 113 11.45 -7.03 -1.61
CA LEU A 113 11.07 -6.27 -0.41
C LEU A 113 10.89 -7.16 0.84
N ILE A 114 10.60 -8.45 0.66
CA ILE A 114 10.43 -9.40 1.77
C ILE A 114 11.79 -9.84 2.34
N GLU A 115 12.77 -10.15 1.49
CA GLU A 115 14.01 -10.82 1.89
C GLU A 115 15.31 -10.11 1.49
N GLY A 116 15.24 -9.08 0.61
CA GLY A 116 16.43 -8.36 0.15
C GLY A 116 17.19 -7.68 1.29
N ASP A 117 18.53 -7.84 1.31
CA ASP A 117 19.40 -7.23 2.32
C ASP A 117 19.52 -5.71 2.13
N ASP A 118 19.53 -5.26 0.88
CA ASP A 118 19.66 -3.84 0.50
C ASP A 118 18.43 -2.98 0.88
N VAL A 119 17.33 -3.62 1.26
CA VAL A 119 16.08 -2.98 1.71
C VAL A 119 15.74 -3.32 3.16
N ALA A 120 16.61 -4.01 3.89
CA ALA A 120 16.35 -4.50 5.25
C ALA A 120 15.97 -3.38 6.23
N ASP A 121 16.67 -2.25 6.15
CA ASP A 121 16.48 -1.09 7.04
C ASP A 121 15.56 -0.01 6.41
N LYS A 122 15.08 -0.22 5.19
CA LYS A 122 14.23 0.74 4.50
C LYS A 122 12.79 0.62 4.99
N SER A 123 12.17 1.76 5.30
CA SER A 123 10.78 1.80 5.79
C SER A 123 10.09 3.09 5.36
N GLY A 124 8.80 3.02 5.08
CA GLY A 124 7.99 4.16 4.66
C GLY A 124 8.16 4.54 3.19
N LEU A 125 8.72 3.65 2.37
CA LEU A 125 9.03 3.91 0.97
C LEU A 125 8.02 3.27 0.02
N PHE A 126 7.93 3.86 -1.17
CA PHE A 126 7.21 3.30 -2.31
C PHE A 126 8.21 2.86 -3.38
N PHE A 127 7.98 1.70 -3.97
CA PHE A 127 8.82 1.11 -5.01
C PHE A 127 8.04 0.90 -6.31
N ASN A 128 8.71 1.07 -7.43
CA ASN A 128 8.25 0.62 -8.74
C ASN A 128 9.15 -0.55 -9.19
N GLY A 129 8.61 -1.75 -9.16
CA GLY A 129 9.43 -2.95 -9.22
C GLY A 129 10.38 -3.00 -8.03
N MET A 130 11.67 -3.12 -8.28
CA MET A 130 12.74 -3.13 -7.28
C MET A 130 13.33 -1.74 -6.98
N ASN A 131 12.91 -0.70 -7.71
CA ASN A 131 13.49 0.63 -7.57
C ASN A 131 12.63 1.54 -6.69
N GLU A 132 13.27 2.33 -5.84
CA GLU A 132 12.58 3.38 -5.11
C GLU A 132 11.92 4.37 -6.07
N ALA A 133 10.70 4.78 -5.78
CA ALA A 133 9.92 5.69 -6.61
C ALA A 133 9.12 6.66 -5.75
N ARG A 134 8.66 7.75 -6.37
CA ARG A 134 7.75 8.68 -5.70
C ARG A 134 6.31 8.30 -5.99
N ALA A 135 5.50 8.30 -4.95
CA ALA A 135 4.05 8.15 -5.05
C ALA A 135 3.39 9.49 -5.43
N ASN A 136 2.07 9.48 -5.56
CA ASN A 136 1.28 10.70 -5.70
C ASN A 136 1.61 11.69 -4.57
N PRO A 137 1.72 13.00 -4.83
CA PRO A 137 2.08 14.02 -3.82
C PRO A 137 1.23 13.98 -2.55
N GLN A 138 -0.06 13.63 -2.63
CA GLN A 138 -0.93 13.52 -1.47
C GLN A 138 -0.44 12.48 -0.45
N ALA A 139 0.31 11.45 -0.88
CA ALA A 139 0.89 10.47 0.04
C ALA A 139 1.86 11.10 1.05
N TYR A 140 2.48 12.22 0.70
CA TYR A 140 3.44 12.93 1.54
C TYR A 140 2.82 14.07 2.36
N ASP A 141 1.53 14.34 2.18
CA ASP A 141 0.79 15.30 3.00
C ASP A 141 0.39 14.66 4.34
N ALA A 142 1.03 15.13 5.42
CA ALA A 142 0.78 14.62 6.76
C ALA A 142 -0.67 14.88 7.23
N ASN A 143 -1.33 15.96 6.79
CA ASN A 143 -2.72 16.23 7.13
C ASN A 143 -3.65 15.23 6.44
N ALA A 144 -3.41 14.95 5.15
CA ALA A 144 -4.17 13.95 4.41
C ALA A 144 -4.01 12.56 5.04
N ARG A 145 -2.80 12.16 5.43
CA ARG A 145 -2.56 10.87 6.11
C ARG A 145 -3.30 10.79 7.45
N ARG A 146 -3.27 11.85 8.27
CA ARG A 146 -4.02 11.88 9.54
C ARG A 146 -5.52 11.75 9.34
N ARG A 147 -6.09 12.45 8.34
CA ARG A 147 -7.52 12.31 8.00
C ARG A 147 -7.87 10.88 7.58
N LEU A 148 -7.07 10.29 6.70
CA LEU A 148 -7.26 8.90 6.25
C LEU A 148 -7.20 7.93 7.43
N ARG A 149 -6.21 8.07 8.31
CA ARG A 149 -6.07 7.23 9.50
C ARG A 149 -7.29 7.32 10.41
N ALA A 150 -7.78 8.52 10.72
CA ALA A 150 -8.95 8.71 11.57
C ALA A 150 -10.18 8.01 11.00
N ILE A 151 -10.47 8.22 9.71
CA ILE A 151 -11.59 7.56 9.00
C ILE A 151 -11.40 6.02 9.01
N SER A 152 -10.17 5.54 8.82
CA SER A 152 -9.89 4.10 8.77
C SER A 152 -10.09 3.42 10.12
N LEU A 153 -9.68 4.08 11.21
CA LEU A 153 -9.91 3.59 12.57
C LEU A 153 -11.41 3.52 12.88
N GLU A 154 -12.16 4.56 12.52
CA GLU A 154 -13.62 4.60 12.68
C GLU A 154 -14.30 3.45 11.92
N LEU A 155 -13.98 3.30 10.61
CA LEU A 155 -14.58 2.29 9.75
C LEU A 155 -14.18 0.84 10.10
N THR A 156 -13.10 0.64 10.82
CA THR A 156 -12.62 -0.68 11.27
C THR A 156 -12.91 -0.95 12.73
N GLU A 157 -13.55 0.00 13.44
CA GLU A 157 -13.85 -0.09 14.88
C GLU A 157 -12.61 -0.36 15.75
N LEU A 158 -11.42 0.02 15.24
CA LEU A 158 -10.19 -0.07 16.02
C LEU A 158 -10.11 1.12 16.99
N THR A 159 -9.92 0.81 18.25
CA THR A 159 -9.54 1.81 19.27
C THR A 159 -8.07 2.19 19.08
N SER A 160 -7.79 3.50 19.07
CA SER A 160 -6.44 4.07 18.95
C SER A 160 -5.55 3.74 20.16
#